data_e8d1e5bff4c87fb4319072ba00814d78
#
_entry.id   e8d1e5bff4c87fb4319072ba00814d78
#
_cell.length_a   1.000
_cell.length_b   1.000
_cell.length_c   1.000
_cell.angle_alpha   90.00
_cell.angle_beta   90.00
_cell.angle_gamma   90.00
#
_symmetry.space_group_name_H-M   'P 1'
#
loop_
_entity.id
_entity.type
_entity.pdbx_description
1 polymer ?
#
loop_
_entity_poly.entity_id
_entity_poly.type
_entity_poly.pdbx_seq_one_letter_code
_entity_poly.pdbx_strand_id
1 'polypeptide(L)'
;MDGKGPTESFFGVHAGGYTKSQSHAHGEDLATLVDALKPKPTELVLDVATGTGFTAMALAPYVSHVTGIDVTAEMLDEARKLAHNGGVLNVSFELGDAQATKFADWTYDIVTTRRAAHHFQDVPRFLREAYRVLRPKGRLGIVDMSPPEGTEAFCNQIERLRDGSHIEAFTPNAWKSMVAEAGFQTQFSEVVGEQVTFERWLYPIELGGKEEVAVRTAWRSARQETRLQLNADYSNEVKSWTKSRIVLVAVK
;
A
#
# COMPACT_ATOMS: atom_id res chain seq x y z
N MET A 1 -19.25 17.77 13.07
CA MET A 1 -17.96 17.39 12.46
C MET A 1 -17.92 15.90 12.59
N ASP A 2 -18.06 15.20 11.48
CA ASP A 2 -18.05 13.73 11.46
C ASP A 2 -16.64 13.30 11.87
N GLY A 3 -16.52 12.55 12.96
CA GLY A 3 -15.24 12.20 13.59
C GLY A 3 -14.33 11.29 12.75
N LYS A 4 -14.37 11.40 11.42
CA LYS A 4 -13.51 10.68 10.46
C LYS A 4 -12.11 11.25 10.47
N GLY A 5 -11.11 10.38 10.53
CA GLY A 5 -9.70 10.75 10.39
C GLY A 5 -9.34 11.24 8.96
N PRO A 6 -8.14 11.82 8.77
CA PRO A 6 -7.71 12.32 7.44
C PRO A 6 -7.77 11.23 6.35
N THR A 7 -7.35 10.01 6.66
CA THR A 7 -7.36 8.86 5.76
C THR A 7 -8.80 8.48 5.36
N GLU A 8 -9.71 8.30 6.33
CA GLU A 8 -11.12 7.99 6.06
C GLU A 8 -11.80 9.07 5.21
N SER A 9 -11.49 10.34 5.50
CA SER A 9 -12.07 11.48 4.76
C SER A 9 -11.57 11.51 3.31
N PHE A 10 -10.29 11.29 3.07
CA PHE A 10 -9.70 11.29 1.73
C PHE A 10 -10.21 10.10 0.90
N PHE A 11 -10.11 8.89 1.41
CA PHE A 11 -10.49 7.69 0.67
C PHE A 11 -11.99 7.52 0.52
N GLY A 12 -12.80 7.97 1.49
CA GLY A 12 -14.25 7.91 1.39
C GLY A 12 -14.79 8.67 0.18
N VAL A 13 -14.28 9.87 -0.09
CA VAL A 13 -14.68 10.68 -1.25
C VAL A 13 -14.20 10.10 -2.58
N HIS A 14 -13.06 9.40 -2.60
CA HIS A 14 -12.42 8.92 -3.83
C HIS A 14 -12.63 7.43 -4.11
N ALA A 15 -13.39 6.69 -3.26
CA ALA A 15 -13.55 5.24 -3.35
C ALA A 15 -13.95 4.75 -4.76
N GLY A 16 -14.93 5.40 -5.40
CA GLY A 16 -15.38 5.05 -6.76
C GLY A 16 -14.32 5.28 -7.86
N GLY A 17 -13.31 6.12 -7.62
CA GLY A 17 -12.17 6.32 -8.52
C GLY A 17 -11.17 5.15 -8.48
N TYR A 18 -10.96 4.59 -7.29
CA TYR A 18 -10.04 3.47 -7.08
C TYR A 18 -10.51 2.18 -7.76
N THR A 19 -11.83 1.96 -7.88
CA THR A 19 -12.40 0.78 -8.58
C THR A 19 -12.00 0.71 -10.07
N LYS A 20 -11.71 1.85 -10.70
CA LYS A 20 -11.32 1.95 -12.11
C LYS A 20 -9.81 1.94 -12.33
N SER A 21 -9.01 1.89 -11.26
CA SER A 21 -7.56 1.97 -11.36
C SER A 21 -6.94 0.65 -11.82
N GLN A 22 -6.53 0.61 -13.09
CA GLN A 22 -5.84 -0.55 -13.67
C GLN A 22 -4.56 -0.93 -12.93
N SER A 23 -3.81 0.05 -12.42
CA SER A 23 -2.58 -0.21 -11.66
C SER A 23 -2.83 -0.84 -10.28
N HIS A 24 -4.02 -0.61 -9.68
CA HIS A 24 -4.41 -1.29 -8.45
C HIS A 24 -4.96 -2.70 -8.75
N ALA A 25 -5.69 -2.86 -9.85
CA ALA A 25 -6.30 -4.14 -10.22
C ALA A 25 -5.29 -5.15 -10.79
N HIS A 26 -4.31 -4.69 -11.58
CA HIS A 26 -3.43 -5.55 -12.39
C HIS A 26 -1.95 -5.12 -12.34
N GLY A 27 -1.52 -4.46 -11.28
CA GLY A 27 -0.12 -4.04 -11.13
C GLY A 27 0.85 -5.24 -11.01
N GLU A 28 2.03 -5.15 -11.62
CA GLU A 28 3.10 -6.16 -11.54
C GLU A 28 3.46 -6.49 -10.07
N ASP A 29 3.43 -5.49 -9.20
CA ASP A 29 3.63 -5.63 -7.77
C ASP A 29 2.65 -6.62 -7.10
N LEU A 30 1.39 -6.70 -7.60
CA LEU A 30 0.40 -7.64 -7.08
C LEU A 30 0.71 -9.08 -7.51
N ALA A 31 1.06 -9.29 -8.78
CA ALA A 31 1.46 -10.62 -9.27
C ALA A 31 2.71 -11.12 -8.54
N THR A 32 3.73 -10.28 -8.41
CA THR A 32 4.96 -10.58 -7.67
C THR A 32 4.68 -10.95 -6.21
N LEU A 33 3.75 -10.21 -5.55
CA LEU A 33 3.36 -10.51 -4.16
C LEU A 33 2.71 -11.91 -4.06
N VAL A 34 1.75 -12.22 -4.92
CA VAL A 34 1.04 -13.51 -4.91
C VAL A 34 2.02 -14.66 -5.15
N ASP A 35 2.90 -14.52 -6.14
CA ASP A 35 3.91 -15.53 -6.46
C ASP A 35 4.91 -15.75 -5.32
N ALA A 36 5.37 -14.67 -4.69
CA ALA A 36 6.32 -14.75 -3.56
C ALA A 36 5.67 -15.35 -2.29
N LEU A 37 4.39 -15.10 -2.06
CA LEU A 37 3.63 -15.65 -0.93
C LEU A 37 3.41 -17.16 -1.05
N LYS A 38 3.31 -17.73 -2.26
CA LYS A 38 3.04 -19.16 -2.51
C LYS A 38 1.83 -19.64 -1.70
N PRO A 39 0.65 -19.04 -1.86
CA PRO A 39 -0.53 -19.36 -1.06
C PRO A 39 -1.00 -20.81 -1.30
N LYS A 40 -1.70 -21.38 -0.30
CA LYS A 40 -2.19 -22.77 -0.36
C LYS A 40 -3.70 -22.83 -0.16
N PRO A 41 -4.42 -23.79 -0.77
CA PRO A 41 -5.88 -23.86 -0.73
C PRO A 41 -6.52 -23.98 0.66
N THR A 42 -5.76 -24.37 1.68
CA THR A 42 -6.26 -24.53 3.05
C THR A 42 -6.02 -23.31 3.92
N GLU A 43 -5.33 -22.28 3.41
CA GLU A 43 -4.86 -21.14 4.21
C GLU A 43 -5.95 -20.07 4.37
N LEU A 44 -5.88 -19.37 5.50
CA LEU A 44 -6.67 -18.20 5.83
C LEU A 44 -5.81 -16.95 5.69
N VAL A 45 -6.32 -15.96 4.98
CA VAL A 45 -5.63 -14.69 4.70
C VAL A 45 -6.34 -13.54 5.37
N LEU A 46 -5.57 -12.61 5.95
CA LEU A 46 -6.01 -11.28 6.35
C LEU A 46 -5.37 -10.25 5.43
N ASP A 47 -6.17 -9.51 4.67
CA ASP A 47 -5.73 -8.37 3.86
C ASP A 47 -6.03 -7.07 4.60
N VAL A 48 -4.99 -6.40 5.04
CA VAL A 48 -5.07 -5.22 5.92
C VAL A 48 -5.02 -3.94 5.10
N ALA A 49 -5.93 -3.01 5.41
CA ALA A 49 -6.20 -1.83 4.58
C ALA A 49 -6.49 -2.25 3.13
N THR A 50 -7.46 -3.15 3.01
CA THR A 50 -7.82 -3.84 1.76
C THR A 50 -8.35 -2.90 0.67
N GLY A 51 -8.81 -1.69 1.06
CA GLY A 51 -9.42 -0.72 0.17
C GLY A 51 -10.60 -1.34 -0.60
N THR A 52 -10.55 -1.28 -1.92
CA THR A 52 -11.56 -1.89 -2.80
C THR A 52 -11.36 -3.40 -3.04
N GLY A 53 -10.50 -4.07 -2.26
CA GLY A 53 -10.40 -5.53 -2.21
C GLY A 53 -9.57 -6.20 -3.30
N PHE A 54 -8.80 -5.48 -4.09
CA PHE A 54 -8.04 -6.08 -5.21
C PHE A 54 -7.03 -7.13 -4.76
N THR A 55 -6.32 -6.91 -3.65
CA THR A 55 -5.36 -7.89 -3.12
C THR A 55 -6.10 -9.12 -2.59
N ALA A 56 -7.19 -8.90 -1.86
CA ALA A 56 -8.04 -9.98 -1.35
C ALA A 56 -8.59 -10.85 -2.49
N MET A 57 -9.14 -10.23 -3.53
CA MET A 57 -9.68 -10.94 -4.69
C MET A 57 -8.60 -11.67 -5.50
N ALA A 58 -7.38 -11.11 -5.60
CA ALA A 58 -6.27 -11.78 -6.28
C ALA A 58 -5.76 -13.02 -5.55
N LEU A 59 -5.85 -13.04 -4.21
CA LEU A 59 -5.45 -14.18 -3.37
C LEU A 59 -6.56 -15.25 -3.27
N ALA A 60 -7.83 -14.86 -3.38
CA ALA A 60 -8.99 -15.73 -3.20
C ALA A 60 -8.94 -17.05 -4.01
N PRO A 61 -8.48 -17.09 -5.28
CA PRO A 61 -8.42 -18.34 -6.05
C PRO A 61 -7.46 -19.39 -5.49
N TYR A 62 -6.52 -18.98 -4.63
CA TYR A 62 -5.42 -19.83 -4.15
C TYR A 62 -5.57 -20.27 -2.69
N VAL A 63 -6.58 -19.77 -1.96
CA VAL A 63 -6.72 -19.94 -0.51
C VAL A 63 -8.13 -20.36 -0.11
N SER A 64 -8.29 -20.79 1.14
CA SER A 64 -9.61 -21.16 1.68
C SER A 64 -10.53 -19.95 1.84
N HIS A 65 -10.01 -18.87 2.42
CA HIS A 65 -10.77 -17.63 2.64
C HIS A 65 -9.86 -16.44 2.82
N VAL A 66 -10.33 -15.26 2.39
CA VAL A 66 -9.68 -13.97 2.64
C VAL A 66 -10.62 -13.07 3.42
N THR A 67 -10.13 -12.54 4.55
CA THR A 67 -10.79 -11.46 5.29
C THR A 67 -10.07 -10.16 4.96
N GLY A 68 -10.76 -9.22 4.33
CA GLY A 68 -10.26 -7.87 4.09
C GLY A 68 -10.75 -6.90 5.19
N ILE A 69 -9.85 -6.12 5.76
CA ILE A 69 -10.23 -5.05 6.70
C ILE A 69 -9.77 -3.69 6.18
N ASP A 70 -10.60 -2.69 6.44
CA ASP A 70 -10.29 -1.28 6.18
C ASP A 70 -10.98 -0.39 7.21
N VAL A 71 -10.46 0.79 7.45
CA VAL A 71 -11.09 1.80 8.34
C VAL A 71 -12.22 2.55 7.62
N THR A 72 -12.27 2.51 6.29
CA THR A 72 -13.17 3.27 5.42
C THR A 72 -14.33 2.41 4.95
N ALA A 73 -15.53 2.65 5.46
CA ALA A 73 -16.74 1.87 5.11
C ALA A 73 -17.06 1.93 3.62
N GLU A 74 -16.90 3.10 2.99
CA GLU A 74 -17.15 3.33 1.57
C GLU A 74 -16.24 2.47 0.68
N MET A 75 -14.98 2.26 1.08
CA MET A 75 -14.07 1.35 0.39
C MET A 75 -14.54 -0.10 0.47
N LEU A 76 -14.98 -0.53 1.65
CA LEU A 76 -15.50 -1.90 1.84
C LEU A 76 -16.79 -2.15 1.07
N ASP A 77 -17.66 -1.15 0.91
CA ASP A 77 -18.85 -1.25 0.08
C ASP A 77 -18.49 -1.46 -1.39
N GLU A 78 -17.49 -0.76 -1.90
CA GLU A 78 -16.97 -0.99 -3.25
C GLU A 78 -16.31 -2.37 -3.38
N ALA A 79 -15.55 -2.81 -2.37
CA ALA A 79 -14.95 -4.15 -2.36
C ALA A 79 -16.01 -5.26 -2.44
N ARG A 80 -17.10 -5.14 -1.67
CA ARG A 80 -18.23 -6.10 -1.72
C ARG A 80 -18.89 -6.14 -3.11
N LYS A 81 -19.10 -4.96 -3.73
CA LYS A 81 -19.68 -4.89 -5.09
C LYS A 81 -18.74 -5.54 -6.12
N LEU A 82 -17.43 -5.25 -6.05
CA LEU A 82 -16.46 -5.83 -6.98
C LEU A 82 -16.38 -7.35 -6.82
N ALA A 83 -16.30 -7.86 -5.59
CA ALA A 83 -16.27 -9.30 -5.32
C ALA A 83 -17.55 -10.00 -5.81
N HIS A 84 -18.72 -9.42 -5.55
CA HIS A 84 -20.00 -9.95 -6.05
C HIS A 84 -20.03 -10.01 -7.58
N ASN A 85 -19.68 -8.91 -8.23
CA ASN A 85 -19.68 -8.82 -9.71
C ASN A 85 -18.63 -9.76 -10.36
N GLY A 86 -17.52 -9.99 -9.66
CA GLY A 86 -16.46 -10.93 -10.07
C GLY A 86 -16.76 -12.40 -9.72
N GLY A 87 -17.87 -12.69 -9.03
CA GLY A 87 -18.21 -14.06 -8.59
C GLY A 87 -17.25 -14.63 -7.55
N VAL A 88 -16.53 -13.78 -6.81
CA VAL A 88 -15.57 -14.20 -5.76
C VAL A 88 -16.34 -14.43 -4.46
N LEU A 89 -16.48 -15.69 -4.05
CA LEU A 89 -17.37 -16.08 -2.94
C LEU A 89 -16.63 -16.31 -1.61
N ASN A 90 -15.31 -16.54 -1.64
CA ASN A 90 -14.51 -16.84 -0.46
C ASN A 90 -13.75 -15.62 0.06
N VAL A 91 -14.37 -14.45 -0.02
CA VAL A 91 -13.88 -13.19 0.57
C VAL A 91 -14.95 -12.60 1.51
N SER A 92 -14.48 -11.95 2.57
CA SER A 92 -15.34 -11.15 3.46
C SER A 92 -14.67 -9.82 3.76
N PHE A 93 -15.47 -8.77 3.98
CA PHE A 93 -14.95 -7.42 4.23
C PHE A 93 -15.59 -6.82 5.48
N GLU A 94 -14.77 -6.30 6.39
CA GLU A 94 -15.23 -5.72 7.65
C GLU A 94 -14.38 -4.52 8.10
N LEU A 95 -15.01 -3.63 8.87
CA LEU A 95 -14.30 -2.48 9.45
C LEU A 95 -13.24 -2.95 10.45
N GLY A 96 -12.05 -2.40 10.34
CA GLY A 96 -10.94 -2.72 11.24
C GLY A 96 -9.73 -1.82 11.06
N ASP A 97 -9.03 -1.59 12.16
CA ASP A 97 -7.75 -0.86 12.19
C ASP A 97 -6.61 -1.87 12.06
N ALA A 98 -5.70 -1.60 11.11
CA ALA A 98 -4.47 -2.36 10.89
C ALA A 98 -3.61 -2.49 12.14
N GLN A 99 -3.62 -1.50 13.01
CA GLN A 99 -2.76 -1.37 14.17
C GLN A 99 -3.38 -1.94 15.44
N ALA A 100 -4.67 -2.39 15.40
CA ALA A 100 -5.39 -2.94 16.52
C ALA A 100 -6.56 -3.80 16.04
N THR A 101 -6.28 -4.97 15.45
CA THR A 101 -7.32 -5.86 14.95
C THR A 101 -8.03 -6.57 16.10
N LYS A 102 -9.29 -6.98 15.87
CA LYS A 102 -10.08 -7.73 16.84
C LYS A 102 -9.84 -9.26 16.80
N PHE A 103 -8.97 -9.72 15.91
CA PHE A 103 -8.72 -11.15 15.71
C PHE A 103 -7.86 -11.73 16.82
N ALA A 104 -8.11 -13.02 17.13
CA ALA A 104 -7.29 -13.74 18.10
C ALA A 104 -5.87 -14.01 17.58
N ASP A 105 -4.96 -14.30 18.50
CA ASP A 105 -3.62 -14.72 18.16
C ASP A 105 -3.66 -15.98 17.27
N TRP A 106 -2.73 -16.06 16.32
CA TRP A 106 -2.53 -17.24 15.47
C TRP A 106 -3.76 -17.65 14.65
N THR A 107 -4.52 -16.68 14.19
CA THR A 107 -5.73 -16.93 13.40
C THR A 107 -5.41 -17.16 11.93
N TYR A 108 -4.45 -16.42 11.37
CA TYR A 108 -4.19 -16.37 9.93
C TYR A 108 -2.86 -17.04 9.55
N ASP A 109 -2.83 -17.60 8.34
CA ASP A 109 -1.63 -18.19 7.74
C ASP A 109 -0.85 -17.14 6.94
N ILE A 110 -1.58 -16.15 6.40
CA ILE A 110 -1.00 -15.03 5.63
C ILE A 110 -1.64 -13.72 6.11
N VAL A 111 -0.82 -12.69 6.25
CA VAL A 111 -1.26 -11.28 6.39
C VAL A 111 -0.67 -10.49 5.24
N THR A 112 -1.48 -9.67 4.58
CA THR A 112 -1.04 -8.77 3.51
C THR A 112 -1.42 -7.33 3.77
N THR A 113 -0.62 -6.41 3.27
CA THR A 113 -0.97 -5.00 3.08
C THR A 113 -0.36 -4.51 1.78
N ARG A 114 -1.12 -3.75 1.00
CA ARG A 114 -0.64 -3.29 -0.29
C ARG A 114 -1.02 -1.84 -0.54
N ARG A 115 0.01 -0.98 -0.75
CA ARG A 115 -0.12 0.44 -1.06
C ARG A 115 -0.93 1.23 -0.02
N ALA A 116 -0.72 0.91 1.26
CA ALA A 116 -1.50 1.46 2.36
C ALA A 116 -0.67 1.84 3.59
N ALA A 117 0.43 1.12 3.87
CA ALA A 117 1.16 1.30 5.11
C ALA A 117 1.79 2.70 5.26
N HIS A 118 2.03 3.41 4.15
CA HIS A 118 2.47 4.81 4.18
C HIS A 118 1.41 5.79 4.73
N HIS A 119 0.19 5.33 5.02
CA HIS A 119 -0.86 6.06 5.72
C HIS A 119 -1.00 5.64 7.19
N PHE A 120 -0.26 4.63 7.66
CA PHE A 120 -0.37 4.17 9.05
C PHE A 120 0.35 5.12 9.99
N GLN A 121 -0.28 5.42 11.13
CA GLN A 121 0.31 6.28 12.15
C GLN A 121 1.51 5.63 12.84
N ASP A 122 1.50 4.30 12.97
CA ASP A 122 2.54 3.51 13.66
C ASP A 122 2.75 2.18 12.93
N VAL A 123 3.62 2.16 11.92
CA VAL A 123 3.97 0.95 11.15
C VAL A 123 4.58 -0.14 12.04
N PRO A 124 5.48 0.14 13.00
CA PRO A 124 5.92 -0.85 13.98
C PRO A 124 4.78 -1.51 14.76
N ARG A 125 3.73 -0.77 15.12
CA ARG A 125 2.56 -1.33 15.79
C ARG A 125 1.77 -2.26 14.88
N PHE A 126 1.57 -1.87 13.61
CA PHE A 126 0.99 -2.75 12.60
C PHE A 126 1.79 -4.06 12.46
N LEU A 127 3.12 -3.98 12.39
CA LEU A 127 3.98 -5.16 12.25
C LEU A 127 3.87 -6.11 13.46
N ARG A 128 3.82 -5.57 14.69
CA ARG A 128 3.57 -6.36 15.90
C ARG A 128 2.20 -7.02 15.89
N GLU A 129 1.17 -6.31 15.41
CA GLU A 129 -0.18 -6.83 15.29
C GLU A 129 -0.27 -7.93 14.23
N ALA A 130 0.33 -7.75 13.07
CA ALA A 130 0.47 -8.77 12.04
C ALA A 130 1.20 -10.02 12.58
N TYR A 131 2.28 -9.80 13.34
CA TYR A 131 2.99 -10.92 14.00
C TYR A 131 2.09 -11.67 14.98
N ARG A 132 1.30 -10.96 15.79
CA ARG A 132 0.39 -11.55 16.77
C ARG A 132 -0.66 -12.47 16.11
N VAL A 133 -1.34 -11.97 15.09
CA VAL A 133 -2.44 -12.71 14.43
C VAL A 133 -1.97 -13.83 13.50
N LEU A 134 -0.71 -13.79 13.05
CA LEU A 134 -0.13 -14.85 12.24
C LEU A 134 0.19 -16.11 13.07
N ARG A 135 -0.12 -17.25 12.51
CA ARG A 135 0.30 -18.57 13.02
C ARG A 135 1.83 -18.71 12.97
N PRO A 136 2.42 -19.62 13.77
CA PRO A 136 3.83 -20.00 13.59
C PRO A 136 4.09 -20.45 12.14
N LYS A 137 5.15 -19.93 11.52
CA LYS A 137 5.49 -20.09 10.09
C LYS A 137 4.52 -19.39 9.14
N GLY A 138 3.61 -18.55 9.63
CA GLY A 138 2.77 -17.68 8.83
C GLY A 138 3.60 -16.61 8.10
N ARG A 139 3.06 -16.07 7.01
CA ARG A 139 3.77 -15.14 6.13
C ARG A 139 3.13 -13.77 6.14
N LEU A 140 3.98 -12.75 6.21
CA LEU A 140 3.61 -11.35 6.02
C LEU A 140 4.03 -10.93 4.61
N GLY A 141 3.10 -10.41 3.83
CA GLY A 141 3.34 -9.80 2.52
C GLY A 141 3.11 -8.30 2.55
N ILE A 142 4.09 -7.53 2.15
CA ILE A 142 4.02 -6.06 2.09
C ILE A 142 4.33 -5.61 0.67
N VAL A 143 3.47 -4.74 0.14
CA VAL A 143 3.80 -3.93 -1.03
C VAL A 143 3.52 -2.48 -0.69
N ASP A 144 4.56 -1.65 -0.71
CA ASP A 144 4.34 -0.22 -0.47
C ASP A 144 5.34 0.66 -1.20
N MET A 145 5.06 1.96 -1.23
CA MET A 145 6.03 2.94 -1.70
C MET A 145 7.34 2.76 -0.96
N SER A 146 8.43 2.74 -1.73
CA SER A 146 9.76 2.57 -1.16
C SER A 146 10.75 3.41 -1.96
N PRO A 147 10.95 4.67 -1.54
CA PRO A 147 11.90 5.56 -2.19
C PRO A 147 13.32 5.01 -2.10
N PRO A 148 14.17 5.26 -3.11
CA PRO A 148 15.59 4.96 -3.03
C PRO A 148 16.25 5.62 -1.81
N GLU A 149 17.27 4.98 -1.26
CA GLU A 149 18.03 5.48 -0.13
C GLU A 149 18.56 6.90 -0.41
N GLY A 150 18.34 7.83 0.53
CA GLY A 150 18.72 9.24 0.42
C GLY A 150 17.74 10.13 -0.33
N THR A 151 16.64 9.58 -0.89
CA THR A 151 15.58 10.36 -1.54
C THR A 151 14.28 10.41 -0.70
N GLU A 152 14.23 9.70 0.41
CA GLU A 152 13.03 9.51 1.23
C GLU A 152 12.42 10.84 1.72
N ALA A 153 13.25 11.76 2.17
CA ALA A 153 12.78 13.07 2.64
C ALA A 153 12.07 13.85 1.54
N PHE A 154 12.62 13.85 0.33
CA PHE A 154 12.04 14.50 -0.83
C PHE A 154 10.77 13.79 -1.31
N CYS A 155 10.79 12.46 -1.42
CA CYS A 155 9.63 11.68 -1.85
C CYS A 155 8.47 11.86 -0.88
N ASN A 156 8.71 11.78 0.43
CA ASN A 156 7.70 12.03 1.45
C ASN A 156 7.17 13.48 1.41
N GLN A 157 8.02 14.45 1.11
CA GLN A 157 7.58 15.84 0.96
C GLN A 157 6.59 15.98 -0.19
N ILE A 158 6.89 15.49 -1.38
CA ILE A 158 6.00 15.64 -2.54
C ILE A 158 4.70 14.85 -2.37
N GLU A 159 4.75 13.68 -1.73
CA GLU A 159 3.53 12.90 -1.45
C GLU A 159 2.62 13.64 -0.45
N ARG A 160 3.15 14.23 0.62
CA ARG A 160 2.35 15.04 1.58
C ARG A 160 1.75 16.29 0.94
N LEU A 161 2.44 16.90 -0.03
CA LEU A 161 1.91 18.07 -0.76
C LEU A 161 0.74 17.69 -1.66
N ARG A 162 0.70 16.45 -2.16
CA ARG A 162 -0.34 15.90 -3.01
C ARG A 162 -1.50 15.31 -2.20
N ASP A 163 -1.16 14.56 -1.17
CA ASP A 163 -2.09 13.76 -0.38
C ASP A 163 -1.87 14.02 1.12
N GLY A 164 -2.78 14.76 1.71
CA GLY A 164 -2.70 15.13 3.13
C GLY A 164 -2.86 13.95 4.10
N SER A 165 -3.24 12.75 3.61
CA SER A 165 -3.30 11.52 4.42
C SER A 165 -1.98 10.77 4.45
N HIS A 166 -0.99 11.15 3.60
CA HIS A 166 0.33 10.53 3.57
C HIS A 166 1.11 10.80 4.85
N ILE A 167 1.53 9.75 5.51
CA ILE A 167 2.36 9.82 6.74
C ILE A 167 3.83 9.65 6.37
N GLU A 168 4.24 8.44 5.96
CA GLU A 168 5.64 8.16 5.64
C GLU A 168 5.81 6.92 4.75
N ALA A 169 6.61 7.05 3.70
CA ALA A 169 7.13 5.95 2.91
C ALA A 169 8.58 5.65 3.33
N PHE A 170 8.89 4.39 3.49
CA PHE A 170 10.18 3.91 4.01
C PHE A 170 11.05 3.34 2.92
N THR A 171 12.37 3.53 3.03
CA THR A 171 13.34 2.92 2.12
C THR A 171 13.34 1.39 2.22
N PRO A 172 13.90 0.66 1.23
CA PRO A 172 13.97 -0.80 1.30
C PRO A 172 14.71 -1.32 2.53
N ASN A 173 15.77 -0.63 2.98
CA ASN A 173 16.51 -1.03 4.17
C ASN A 173 15.72 -0.74 5.46
N ALA A 174 15.03 0.39 5.54
CA ALA A 174 14.16 0.70 6.66
C ALA A 174 13.03 -0.33 6.82
N TRP A 175 12.38 -0.75 5.73
CA TRP A 175 11.39 -1.83 5.75
C TRP A 175 11.95 -3.14 6.28
N LYS A 176 13.13 -3.58 5.78
CA LYS A 176 13.78 -4.81 6.24
C LYS A 176 14.13 -4.76 7.74
N SER A 177 14.62 -3.61 8.22
CA SER A 177 14.93 -3.42 9.64
C SER A 177 13.68 -3.52 10.51
N MET A 178 12.62 -2.77 10.19
CA MET A 178 11.37 -2.80 10.96
C MET A 178 10.73 -4.20 11.00
N VAL A 179 10.75 -4.90 9.88
CA VAL A 179 10.23 -6.28 9.77
C VAL A 179 11.03 -7.23 10.65
N ALA A 180 12.37 -7.11 10.65
CA ALA A 180 13.25 -7.92 11.51
C ALA A 180 13.08 -7.59 13.01
N GLU A 181 12.94 -6.31 13.37
CA GLU A 181 12.67 -5.86 14.73
C GLU A 181 11.33 -6.37 15.27
N ALA A 182 10.34 -6.54 14.40
CA ALA A 182 9.06 -7.14 14.75
C ALA A 182 9.09 -8.67 14.90
N GLY A 183 10.25 -9.31 14.67
CA GLY A 183 10.48 -10.76 14.85
C GLY A 183 10.34 -11.60 13.58
N PHE A 184 10.13 -10.99 12.42
CA PHE A 184 10.03 -11.70 11.16
C PHE A 184 11.40 -11.96 10.51
N GLN A 185 11.45 -13.00 9.68
CA GLN A 185 12.59 -13.29 8.80
C GLN A 185 12.21 -13.01 7.34
N THR A 186 12.87 -12.05 6.70
CA THR A 186 12.64 -11.75 5.29
C THR A 186 13.07 -12.93 4.42
N GLN A 187 12.15 -13.44 3.59
CA GLN A 187 12.40 -14.52 2.62
C GLN A 187 12.50 -14.02 1.19
N PHE A 188 11.78 -12.95 0.89
CA PHE A 188 11.78 -12.33 -0.43
C PHE A 188 11.75 -10.81 -0.29
N SER A 189 12.50 -10.11 -1.12
CA SER A 189 12.44 -8.65 -1.22
C SER A 189 12.90 -8.21 -2.60
N GLU A 190 12.04 -7.51 -3.30
CA GLU A 190 12.30 -6.92 -4.61
C GLU A 190 11.81 -5.47 -4.62
N VAL A 191 12.51 -4.61 -5.34
CA VAL A 191 12.07 -3.24 -5.59
C VAL A 191 11.65 -3.14 -7.05
N VAL A 192 10.36 -2.86 -7.26
CA VAL A 192 9.79 -2.63 -8.58
C VAL A 192 9.63 -1.14 -8.82
N GLY A 193 10.09 -0.66 -9.99
CA GLY A 193 9.99 0.73 -10.40
C GLY A 193 8.97 0.92 -11.51
N GLU A 194 8.15 1.96 -11.41
CA GLU A 194 7.21 2.37 -12.43
C GLU A 194 7.50 3.80 -12.84
N GLN A 195 7.73 4.03 -14.14
CA GLN A 195 7.83 5.39 -14.66
C GLN A 195 6.45 6.02 -14.66
N VAL A 196 6.31 7.13 -13.92
CA VAL A 196 5.05 7.87 -13.82
C VAL A 196 5.18 9.24 -14.46
N THR A 197 4.18 9.67 -15.23
CA THR A 197 4.11 11.07 -15.67
C THR A 197 3.59 11.94 -14.54
N PHE A 198 3.97 13.23 -14.56
CA PHE A 198 3.57 14.17 -13.52
C PHE A 198 2.05 14.25 -13.38
N GLU A 199 1.33 14.36 -14.50
CA GLU A 199 -0.13 14.49 -14.53
C GLU A 199 -0.81 13.23 -13.99
N ARG A 200 -0.36 12.04 -14.42
CA ARG A 200 -0.89 10.77 -13.92
C ARG A 200 -0.66 10.59 -12.42
N TRP A 201 0.50 11.00 -11.94
CA TRP A 201 0.82 10.90 -10.51
C TRP A 201 0.02 11.93 -9.68
N LEU A 202 -0.18 13.15 -10.21
CA LEU A 202 -0.92 14.20 -9.50
C LEU A 202 -2.39 13.83 -9.32
N TYR A 203 -3.00 13.08 -10.26
CA TYR A 203 -4.40 12.65 -10.15
C TYR A 203 -4.68 11.97 -8.78
N PRO A 204 -5.80 12.25 -8.08
CA PRO A 204 -7.00 13.01 -8.54
C PRO A 204 -6.95 14.53 -8.32
N ILE A 205 -5.81 15.10 -7.96
CA ILE A 205 -5.66 16.55 -7.78
C ILE A 205 -5.76 17.26 -9.14
N GLU A 206 -6.49 18.36 -9.18
CA GLU A 206 -6.68 19.14 -10.41
C GLU A 206 -5.42 19.93 -10.78
N LEU A 207 -5.15 19.97 -12.10
CA LEU A 207 -4.11 20.83 -12.65
C LEU A 207 -4.47 22.31 -12.47
N GLY A 208 -3.48 23.14 -12.21
CA GLY A 208 -3.64 24.57 -11.95
C GLY A 208 -3.93 24.92 -10.48
N GLY A 209 -4.08 23.90 -9.60
CA GLY A 209 -4.32 24.09 -8.18
C GLY A 209 -3.07 24.41 -7.35
N LYS A 210 -3.28 24.76 -6.10
CA LYS A 210 -2.20 25.10 -5.15
C LYS A 210 -1.27 23.92 -4.87
N GLU A 211 -1.78 22.69 -4.88
CA GLU A 211 -1.05 21.46 -4.69
C GLU A 211 -0.05 21.24 -5.83
N GLU A 212 -0.48 21.40 -7.08
CA GLU A 212 0.43 21.32 -8.23
C GLU A 212 1.56 22.34 -8.12
N VAL A 213 1.24 23.59 -7.82
CA VAL A 213 2.24 24.67 -7.67
C VAL A 213 3.25 24.32 -6.58
N ALA A 214 2.78 23.80 -5.44
CA ALA A 214 3.64 23.38 -4.32
C ALA A 214 4.58 22.24 -4.72
N VAL A 215 4.06 21.20 -5.39
CA VAL A 215 4.86 20.05 -5.85
C VAL A 215 5.87 20.48 -6.91
N ARG A 216 5.49 21.30 -7.90
CA ARG A 216 6.44 21.81 -8.90
C ARG A 216 7.53 22.67 -8.25
N THR A 217 7.21 23.42 -7.22
CA THR A 217 8.17 24.22 -6.45
C THR A 217 9.15 23.30 -5.71
N ALA A 218 8.67 22.23 -5.08
CA ALA A 218 9.53 21.22 -4.45
C ALA A 218 10.49 20.59 -5.48
N TRP A 219 10.01 20.20 -6.66
CA TRP A 219 10.84 19.66 -7.73
C TRP A 219 11.90 20.65 -8.24
N ARG A 220 11.58 21.96 -8.33
CA ARG A 220 12.57 23.00 -8.71
C ARG A 220 13.70 23.08 -7.69
N SER A 221 13.39 22.86 -6.41
CA SER A 221 14.35 22.89 -5.31
C SER A 221 15.08 21.56 -5.07
N ALA A 222 14.67 20.49 -5.76
CA ALA A 222 15.27 19.16 -5.61
C ALA A 222 16.75 19.17 -6.04
N ARG A 223 17.59 18.48 -5.28
CA ARG A 223 19.02 18.31 -5.63
C ARG A 223 19.14 17.51 -6.94
N GLN A 224 20.19 17.80 -7.70
CA GLN A 224 20.46 17.07 -8.93
C GLN A 224 20.61 15.56 -8.68
N GLU A 225 21.27 15.18 -7.60
CA GLU A 225 21.43 13.78 -7.18
C GLU A 225 20.09 13.08 -6.99
N THR A 226 19.14 13.71 -6.27
CA THR A 226 17.79 13.21 -6.07
C THR A 226 17.06 13.00 -7.41
N ARG A 227 17.17 13.95 -8.34
CA ARG A 227 16.56 13.82 -9.67
C ARG A 227 17.16 12.65 -10.45
N LEU A 228 18.47 12.45 -10.36
CA LEU A 228 19.17 11.33 -11.00
C LEU A 228 18.74 9.99 -10.39
N GLN A 229 18.72 9.88 -9.06
CA GLN A 229 18.31 8.65 -8.37
C GLN A 229 16.84 8.26 -8.68
N LEU A 230 15.97 9.26 -8.87
CA LEU A 230 14.58 9.06 -9.25
C LEU A 230 14.40 8.90 -10.77
N ASN A 231 15.48 8.88 -11.55
CA ASN A 231 15.43 8.80 -13.01
C ASN A 231 14.43 9.81 -13.60
N ALA A 232 14.49 11.07 -13.13
CA ALA A 232 13.54 12.09 -13.49
C ALA A 232 13.83 12.69 -14.87
N ASP A 233 12.84 12.69 -15.75
CA ASP A 233 12.83 13.55 -16.94
C ASP A 233 12.52 14.98 -16.50
N TYR A 234 13.57 15.78 -16.43
CA TYR A 234 13.53 17.14 -15.93
C TYR A 234 14.35 18.06 -16.83
N SER A 235 13.66 18.94 -17.54
CA SER A 235 14.31 20.03 -18.30
C SER A 235 14.15 21.37 -17.56
N ASN A 236 13.03 22.07 -17.77
CA ASN A 236 12.61 23.24 -17.00
C ASN A 236 11.66 22.87 -15.87
N GLU A 237 10.91 21.79 -16.08
CA GLU A 237 9.95 21.22 -15.12
C GLU A 237 10.04 19.69 -15.16
N VAL A 238 9.56 19.05 -14.08
CA VAL A 238 9.44 17.59 -14.03
C VAL A 238 8.31 17.13 -14.96
N LYS A 239 8.62 16.15 -15.81
CA LYS A 239 7.65 15.50 -16.70
C LYS A 239 7.31 14.11 -16.22
N SER A 240 8.29 13.36 -15.76
CA SER A 240 8.12 12.00 -15.25
C SER A 240 9.29 11.61 -14.35
N TRP A 241 9.09 10.58 -13.55
CA TRP A 241 10.14 9.96 -12.75
C TRP A 241 9.79 8.52 -12.41
N THR A 242 10.77 7.77 -11.90
CA THR A 242 10.54 6.42 -11.41
C THR A 242 9.98 6.47 -9.99
N LYS A 243 8.76 5.95 -9.80
CA LYS A 243 8.17 5.68 -8.49
C LYS A 243 8.42 4.23 -8.13
N SER A 244 9.13 3.99 -7.05
CA SER A 244 9.53 2.65 -6.61
C SER A 244 8.62 2.12 -5.50
N ARG A 245 8.41 0.81 -5.50
CA ARG A 245 7.72 0.06 -4.44
C ARG A 245 8.56 -1.14 -4.04
N ILE A 246 8.54 -1.46 -2.77
CA ILE A 246 9.05 -2.72 -2.29
C ILE A 246 7.95 -3.79 -2.36
N VAL A 247 8.29 -4.98 -2.81
CA VAL A 247 7.54 -6.21 -2.57
C VAL A 247 8.35 -7.03 -1.59
N LEU A 248 7.83 -7.28 -0.40
CA LEU A 248 8.53 -7.98 0.67
C LEU A 248 7.65 -9.09 1.21
N VAL A 249 8.23 -10.29 1.34
CA VAL A 249 7.60 -11.41 2.05
C VAL A 249 8.53 -11.86 3.18
N ALA A 250 7.96 -11.97 4.38
CA ALA A 250 8.67 -12.39 5.57
C ALA A 250 7.87 -13.45 6.35
N VAL A 251 8.56 -14.28 7.11
CA VAL A 251 7.99 -15.40 7.88
C VAL A 251 8.15 -15.15 9.38
N LYS A 252 7.10 -15.49 10.12
CA LYS A 252 7.07 -15.54 11.58
C LYS A 252 7.83 -16.74 12.12
#